data_45db950ad70a699219211c0958adc28a
#
_entry.id   45db950ad70a699219211c0958adc28a
#
_cell.length_a   1.000
_cell.length_b   1.000
_cell.length_c   1.000
_cell.angle_alpha   90.00
_cell.angle_beta   90.00
_cell.angle_gamma   90.00
#
_symmetry.space_group_name_H-M   'P 1'
#
loop_
_entity.id
_entity.type
_entity.pdbx_description
1 polymer ?
#
loop_
_entity_poly.entity_id
_entity_poly.type
_entity_poly.pdbx_seq_one_letter_code
_entity_poly.pdbx_strand_id
1 'polypeptide(L)'
;MSVARFWVQYYICISPFFSLLEELLPLTKPQLAVIMLTRFNFHKTALKFAAFFIIFLCAHKSRAQTDTPKFKVIAFYTARDDKAHISFVHEANPWFAKMAAKYHFQYDSTKNWDNLNPQFLSQYKVVIFLDTRPEKPAQREAFQHYMENGGGWMGFHFAAFALTPSEFNQDWDWYHNTFLGAGQYVSNIWRPSIAILDVDTNFPATKDLPAKIKSSPNEWYRWEKDLRKNPDIQILCSIDSASFPLGTGPKLNEIWHSGYYPVVWTNKKYRMVYFNMGHNDMDYEHKYDNTDRTLSYTFSSPDEAKLVLNTLLWLGSGK
;
A
#
# COMPACT_ATOMS: atom_id res chain seq x y z
N MET A 1 -5.22 8.67 41.17
CA MET A 1 -6.14 8.73 42.37
C MET A 1 -5.95 7.44 43.14
N SER A 2 -5.61 7.56 44.46
CA SER A 2 -5.25 6.39 45.27
C SER A 2 -6.51 5.62 45.67
N VAL A 3 -6.42 4.28 45.70
CA VAL A 3 -7.48 3.35 46.10
C VAL A 3 -8.10 3.72 47.48
N ALA A 4 -7.31 4.33 48.37
CA ALA A 4 -7.76 4.79 49.67
C ALA A 4 -8.84 5.89 49.59
N ARG A 5 -8.82 6.78 48.59
CA ARG A 5 -9.86 7.82 48.43
C ARG A 5 -11.20 7.25 47.93
N PHE A 6 -11.16 6.15 47.18
CA PHE A 6 -12.38 5.50 46.67
C PHE A 6 -13.17 4.84 47.84
N TRP A 7 -12.48 4.22 48.78
CA TRP A 7 -13.11 3.56 49.93
C TRP A 7 -13.71 4.53 50.94
N VAL A 8 -13.08 5.69 51.17
CA VAL A 8 -13.62 6.72 52.06
C VAL A 8 -14.91 7.33 51.51
N GLN A 9 -14.98 7.52 50.19
CA GLN A 9 -16.17 8.09 49.53
C GLN A 9 -17.33 7.09 49.48
N TYR A 10 -17.05 5.79 49.40
CA TYR A 10 -18.06 4.73 49.44
C TYR A 10 -18.66 4.55 50.85
N TYR A 11 -17.85 4.70 51.87
CA TYR A 11 -18.30 4.62 53.29
C TYR A 11 -19.23 5.79 53.67
N ILE A 12 -18.97 6.98 53.17
CA ILE A 12 -19.76 8.18 53.41
C ILE A 12 -21.14 8.11 52.74
N CYS A 13 -21.27 7.43 51.60
CA CYS A 13 -22.55 7.30 50.88
C CYS A 13 -23.50 6.24 51.44
N ILE A 14 -23.00 5.23 52.16
CA ILE A 14 -23.81 4.10 52.66
C ILE A 14 -24.20 4.28 54.14
N SER A 15 -23.40 5.02 54.91
CA SER A 15 -23.64 5.26 56.33
C SER A 15 -25.03 5.86 56.67
N PRO A 16 -25.57 6.85 55.92
CA PRO A 16 -26.89 7.42 56.21
C PRO A 16 -28.05 6.45 55.95
N PHE A 17 -27.87 5.52 55.01
CA PHE A 17 -28.94 4.55 54.68
C PHE A 17 -29.15 3.48 55.73
N PHE A 18 -28.11 3.18 56.48
CA PHE A 18 -28.17 2.19 57.55
C PHE A 18 -28.69 2.74 58.89
N SER A 19 -28.45 4.02 59.21
CA SER A 19 -29.06 4.64 60.37
C SER A 19 -30.58 4.79 60.24
N LEU A 20 -31.08 5.01 59.01
CA LEU A 20 -32.52 5.07 58.71
C LEU A 20 -33.21 3.71 58.85
N LEU A 21 -32.53 2.59 58.64
CA LEU A 21 -33.06 1.23 58.77
C LEU A 21 -33.15 0.76 60.24
N GLU A 22 -32.28 1.28 61.13
CA GLU A 22 -32.33 0.98 62.58
C GLU A 22 -33.48 1.71 63.24
N GLU A 23 -33.91 2.88 62.74
CA GLU A 23 -35.06 3.61 63.29
C GLU A 23 -36.42 3.06 62.84
N LEU A 24 -36.48 2.32 61.73
CA LEU A 24 -37.75 1.89 61.09
C LEU A 24 -38.17 0.47 61.43
N LEU A 25 -37.37 -0.36 62.07
CA LEU A 25 -37.68 -1.77 62.30
C LEU A 25 -37.22 -2.17 63.72
N PRO A 26 -38.12 -2.47 64.65
CA PRO A 26 -37.78 -2.99 66.00
C PRO A 26 -37.35 -4.46 65.90
N LEU A 27 -36.05 -4.68 65.68
CA LEU A 27 -35.47 -6.00 65.60
C LEU A 27 -35.00 -6.51 66.97
N THR A 28 -35.28 -7.79 67.24
CA THR A 28 -34.78 -8.46 68.45
C THR A 28 -33.30 -8.80 68.35
N LYS A 29 -32.56 -8.90 69.50
CA LYS A 29 -31.12 -9.23 69.51
C LYS A 29 -30.68 -10.41 68.61
N PRO A 30 -31.43 -11.53 68.54
CA PRO A 30 -31.07 -12.64 67.61
C PRO A 30 -31.24 -12.30 66.13
N GLN A 31 -32.19 -11.42 65.78
CA GLN A 31 -32.38 -10.98 64.41
C GLN A 31 -31.24 -10.06 63.93
N LEU A 32 -30.72 -9.22 64.78
CA LEU A 32 -29.52 -8.43 64.52
C LEU A 32 -28.26 -9.30 64.27
N ALA A 33 -28.12 -10.40 65.04
CA ALA A 33 -27.00 -11.33 64.84
C ALA A 33 -27.04 -12.05 63.47
N VAL A 34 -28.24 -12.43 63.00
CA VAL A 34 -28.43 -13.06 61.69
C VAL A 34 -28.11 -12.06 60.56
N ILE A 35 -28.53 -10.80 60.72
CA ILE A 35 -28.23 -9.74 59.74
C ILE A 35 -26.72 -9.44 59.70
N MET A 36 -26.05 -9.45 60.86
CA MET A 36 -24.59 -9.28 60.89
C MET A 36 -23.83 -10.44 60.26
N LEU A 37 -24.26 -11.67 60.49
CA LEU A 37 -23.65 -12.86 59.86
C LEU A 37 -23.89 -12.92 58.37
N THR A 38 -25.06 -12.55 57.88
CA THR A 38 -25.34 -12.46 56.44
C THR A 38 -24.57 -11.32 55.78
N ARG A 39 -24.40 -10.18 56.49
CA ARG A 39 -23.55 -9.07 56.00
C ARG A 39 -22.08 -9.47 55.91
N PHE A 40 -21.56 -10.24 56.87
CA PHE A 40 -20.17 -10.69 56.84
C PHE A 40 -19.90 -11.65 55.69
N ASN A 41 -20.85 -12.50 55.31
CA ASN A 41 -20.77 -13.37 54.15
C ASN A 41 -20.92 -12.59 52.82
N PHE A 42 -21.80 -11.58 52.78
CA PHE A 42 -22.00 -10.73 51.64
C PHE A 42 -20.72 -9.93 51.32
N HIS A 43 -20.03 -9.40 52.34
CA HIS A 43 -18.75 -8.69 52.14
C HIS A 43 -17.64 -9.62 51.63
N LYS A 44 -17.54 -10.85 52.15
CA LYS A 44 -16.58 -11.83 51.65
C LYS A 44 -16.88 -12.25 50.22
N THR A 45 -18.14 -12.36 49.85
CA THR A 45 -18.58 -12.69 48.50
C THR A 45 -18.36 -11.52 47.55
N ALA A 46 -18.70 -10.29 47.94
CA ALA A 46 -18.44 -9.08 47.16
C ALA A 46 -16.93 -8.84 46.94
N LEU A 47 -16.11 -9.13 47.98
CA LEU A 47 -14.65 -9.02 47.83
C LEU A 47 -14.07 -10.06 46.83
N LYS A 48 -14.63 -11.28 46.84
CA LYS A 48 -14.26 -12.33 45.87
C LYS A 48 -14.68 -11.94 44.44
N PHE A 49 -15.88 -11.37 44.27
CA PHE A 49 -16.33 -10.88 42.96
C PHE A 49 -15.50 -9.67 42.49
N ALA A 50 -15.17 -8.74 43.35
CA ALA A 50 -14.31 -7.61 43.03
C ALA A 50 -12.88 -8.07 42.68
N ALA A 51 -12.31 -9.03 43.39
CA ALA A 51 -11.02 -9.61 43.07
C ALA A 51 -11.04 -10.39 41.74
N PHE A 52 -12.12 -11.14 41.51
CA PHE A 52 -12.30 -11.85 40.21
C PHE A 52 -12.46 -10.89 39.05
N PHE A 53 -13.18 -9.77 39.24
CA PHE A 53 -13.37 -8.74 38.23
C PHE A 53 -12.07 -7.96 37.96
N ILE A 54 -11.25 -7.71 38.97
CA ILE A 54 -9.93 -7.09 38.82
C ILE A 54 -8.97 -8.05 38.12
N ILE A 55 -8.99 -9.35 38.42
CA ILE A 55 -8.19 -10.35 37.73
C ILE A 55 -8.67 -10.50 36.25
N PHE A 56 -9.98 -10.43 36.04
CA PHE A 56 -10.55 -10.46 34.67
C PHE A 56 -10.21 -9.20 33.89
N LEU A 57 -10.22 -8.01 34.50
CA LEU A 57 -9.75 -6.75 33.90
C LEU A 57 -8.22 -6.73 33.65
N CYS A 58 -7.45 -7.38 34.55
CA CYS A 58 -6.01 -7.52 34.34
C CYS A 58 -5.66 -8.59 33.27
N ALA A 59 -6.48 -9.64 33.12
CA ALA A 59 -6.35 -10.64 32.06
C ALA A 59 -6.74 -10.08 30.70
N HIS A 60 -7.62 -9.07 30.67
CA HIS A 60 -7.99 -8.29 29.49
C HIS A 60 -7.10 -7.05 29.27
N LYS A 61 -6.04 -6.85 30.01
CA LYS A 61 -4.89 -6.13 29.47
C LYS A 61 -4.40 -6.97 28.32
N SER A 62 -5.18 -6.91 27.26
CA SER A 62 -4.78 -7.29 25.93
C SER A 62 -3.32 -6.89 25.81
N ARG A 63 -2.48 -7.83 25.51
CA ARG A 63 -1.27 -7.54 24.77
C ARG A 63 -1.72 -6.59 23.66
N ALA A 64 -1.54 -5.30 23.85
CA ALA A 64 -1.24 -4.41 22.76
C ALA A 64 0.06 -5.01 22.22
N GLN A 65 -0.10 -6.07 21.45
CA GLN A 65 0.92 -6.55 20.56
C GLN A 65 1.17 -5.30 19.74
N THR A 66 2.28 -4.63 19.96
CA THR A 66 2.79 -3.63 19.04
C THR A 66 3.00 -4.43 17.76
N ASP A 67 1.99 -4.41 16.92
CA ASP A 67 1.96 -5.15 15.67
C ASP A 67 2.98 -4.46 14.77
N THR A 68 4.25 -4.83 14.99
CA THR A 68 5.36 -4.27 14.23
C THR A 68 5.11 -4.62 12.78
N PRO A 69 5.03 -3.64 11.89
CA PRO A 69 4.76 -3.90 10.49
C PRO A 69 5.82 -4.82 9.93
N LYS A 70 5.41 -5.77 9.08
CA LYS A 70 6.31 -6.76 8.47
C LYS A 70 7.44 -6.11 7.69
N PHE A 71 7.16 -4.98 7.07
CA PHE A 71 8.11 -4.11 6.35
C PHE A 71 7.52 -2.72 6.17
N LYS A 72 8.38 -1.77 5.75
CA LYS A 72 7.96 -0.40 5.45
C LYS A 72 8.14 -0.08 3.97
N VAL A 73 7.19 0.68 3.45
CA VAL A 73 7.11 1.14 2.05
C VAL A 73 7.02 2.64 2.02
N ILE A 74 7.80 3.28 1.13
CA ILE A 74 7.69 4.71 0.83
C ILE A 74 7.36 4.92 -0.64
N ALA A 75 6.33 5.69 -0.93
CA ALA A 75 6.00 6.12 -2.28
C ALA A 75 6.43 7.59 -2.51
N PHE A 76 7.16 7.82 -3.59
CA PHE A 76 7.52 9.15 -4.10
C PHE A 76 6.63 9.50 -5.29
N TYR A 77 6.16 10.74 -5.33
CA TYR A 77 5.30 11.25 -6.40
C TYR A 77 5.39 12.76 -6.53
N THR A 78 4.86 13.30 -7.63
CA THR A 78 4.72 14.75 -7.84
C THR A 78 3.26 15.17 -7.84
N ALA A 79 2.36 14.43 -8.49
CA ALA A 79 0.98 14.75 -8.76
C ALA A 79 0.85 16.14 -9.40
N ARG A 80 1.54 16.36 -10.51
CA ARG A 80 1.54 17.61 -11.28
C ARG A 80 1.49 17.33 -12.78
N ASP A 81 1.25 18.37 -13.54
CA ASP A 81 1.27 18.45 -15.00
C ASP A 81 0.11 17.70 -15.66
N ASP A 82 0.18 16.40 -15.81
CA ASP A 82 -0.83 15.59 -16.48
C ASP A 82 -1.94 15.14 -15.52
N LYS A 83 -3.21 15.41 -15.89
CA LYS A 83 -4.38 15.09 -15.06
C LYS A 83 -4.54 13.59 -14.81
N ALA A 84 -4.20 12.73 -15.78
CA ALA A 84 -4.31 11.30 -15.61
C ALA A 84 -3.25 10.76 -14.64
N HIS A 85 -2.02 11.30 -14.67
CA HIS A 85 -1.00 11.00 -13.66
C HIS A 85 -1.41 11.48 -12.26
N ILE A 86 -1.97 12.69 -12.15
CA ILE A 86 -2.49 13.24 -10.88
C ILE A 86 -3.60 12.32 -10.35
N SER A 87 -4.53 11.91 -11.21
CA SER A 87 -5.63 11.02 -10.85
C SER A 87 -5.11 9.64 -10.38
N PHE A 88 -4.11 9.09 -11.06
CA PHE A 88 -3.48 7.83 -10.63
C PHE A 88 -2.88 7.94 -9.22
N VAL A 89 -2.17 9.02 -8.93
CA VAL A 89 -1.59 9.24 -7.58
C VAL A 89 -2.70 9.31 -6.51
N HIS A 90 -3.83 9.97 -6.85
CA HIS A 90 -4.98 10.06 -5.95
C HIS A 90 -5.69 8.72 -5.73
N GLU A 91 -5.68 7.82 -6.71
CA GLU A 91 -6.19 6.45 -6.58
C GLU A 91 -5.20 5.55 -5.83
N ALA A 92 -3.92 5.62 -6.18
CA ALA A 92 -2.88 4.71 -5.69
C ALA A 92 -2.61 4.88 -4.19
N ASN A 93 -2.46 6.12 -3.69
CA ASN A 93 -2.14 6.37 -2.29
C ASN A 93 -3.17 5.75 -1.31
N PRO A 94 -4.49 6.00 -1.43
CA PRO A 94 -5.47 5.35 -0.56
C PRO A 94 -5.56 3.84 -0.78
N TRP A 95 -5.33 3.36 -2.02
CA TRP A 95 -5.32 1.93 -2.29
C TRP A 95 -4.17 1.23 -1.54
N PHE A 96 -2.94 1.74 -1.65
CA PHE A 96 -1.78 1.20 -0.92
C PHE A 96 -1.95 1.29 0.60
N ALA A 97 -2.50 2.40 1.12
CA ALA A 97 -2.81 2.54 2.55
C ALA A 97 -3.81 1.47 3.04
N LYS A 98 -4.85 1.19 2.24
CA LYS A 98 -5.81 0.11 2.52
C LYS A 98 -5.14 -1.27 2.51
N MET A 99 -4.23 -1.52 1.55
CA MET A 99 -3.48 -2.77 1.50
C MET A 99 -2.51 -2.89 2.67
N ALA A 100 -1.88 -1.81 3.09
CA ALA A 100 -1.00 -1.77 4.26
C ALA A 100 -1.73 -2.23 5.52
N ALA A 101 -2.90 -1.68 5.80
CA ALA A 101 -3.73 -2.08 6.92
C ALA A 101 -4.13 -3.57 6.86
N LYS A 102 -4.49 -4.06 5.67
CA LYS A 102 -4.96 -5.44 5.47
C LYS A 102 -3.84 -6.48 5.59
N TYR A 103 -2.62 -6.16 5.13
CA TYR A 103 -1.51 -7.12 5.02
C TYR A 103 -0.38 -6.87 6.03
N HIS A 104 -0.58 -5.91 6.95
CA HIS A 104 0.33 -5.60 8.06
C HIS A 104 1.73 -5.14 7.59
N PHE A 105 1.76 -4.16 6.69
CA PHE A 105 2.97 -3.38 6.38
C PHE A 105 2.69 -1.90 6.62
N GLN A 106 3.74 -1.09 6.77
CA GLN A 106 3.61 0.37 6.85
C GLN A 106 3.72 0.97 5.46
N TYR A 107 2.83 1.88 5.14
CA TYR A 107 2.85 2.66 3.90
C TYR A 107 2.93 4.14 4.20
N ASP A 108 3.98 4.78 3.69
CA ASP A 108 4.18 6.22 3.74
C ASP A 108 4.27 6.75 2.31
N SER A 109 3.94 8.03 2.09
CA SER A 109 4.08 8.67 0.80
C SER A 109 4.55 10.12 0.92
N THR A 110 5.28 10.63 -0.07
CA THR A 110 5.87 11.95 -0.01
C THR A 110 6.01 12.61 -1.38
N LYS A 111 5.79 13.94 -1.42
CA LYS A 111 6.18 14.81 -2.54
C LYS A 111 7.58 15.40 -2.37
N ASN A 112 8.16 15.23 -1.19
CA ASN A 112 9.50 15.75 -0.92
C ASN A 112 10.57 14.76 -1.41
N TRP A 113 11.06 14.99 -2.62
CA TRP A 113 12.10 14.19 -3.22
C TRP A 113 13.48 14.36 -2.57
N ASP A 114 13.70 15.36 -1.72
CA ASP A 114 14.94 15.48 -0.93
C ASP A 114 15.03 14.40 0.17
N ASN A 115 13.91 13.73 0.47
CA ASN A 115 13.89 12.50 1.27
C ASN A 115 14.50 11.30 0.54
N LEU A 116 14.75 11.38 -0.78
CA LEU A 116 15.42 10.31 -1.52
C LEU A 116 16.94 10.43 -1.26
N ASN A 117 17.33 10.05 -0.06
CA ASN A 117 18.70 10.05 0.45
C ASN A 117 18.97 8.77 1.26
N PRO A 118 20.26 8.36 1.45
CA PRO A 118 20.59 7.08 2.08
C PRO A 118 20.03 6.93 3.50
N GLN A 119 20.07 7.98 4.31
CA GLN A 119 19.58 7.93 5.69
C GLN A 119 18.08 7.70 5.76
N PHE A 120 17.30 8.37 4.93
CA PHE A 120 15.85 8.19 4.90
C PHE A 120 15.48 6.82 4.31
N LEU A 121 16.10 6.43 3.20
CA LEU A 121 15.81 5.17 2.51
C LEU A 121 16.16 3.94 3.36
N SER A 122 17.14 4.03 4.26
CA SER A 122 17.51 2.93 5.16
C SER A 122 16.36 2.42 6.05
N GLN A 123 15.31 3.22 6.21
CA GLN A 123 14.13 2.88 7.02
C GLN A 123 13.09 2.05 6.24
N TYR A 124 13.22 1.95 4.91
CA TYR A 124 12.21 1.36 4.04
C TYR A 124 12.75 0.16 3.27
N LYS A 125 11.93 -0.87 3.20
CA LYS A 125 12.26 -2.09 2.44
C LYS A 125 11.90 -1.96 0.97
N VAL A 126 10.89 -1.14 0.66
CA VAL A 126 10.39 -0.93 -0.71
C VAL A 126 10.20 0.55 -0.96
N VAL A 127 10.70 1.00 -2.11
CA VAL A 127 10.47 2.33 -2.69
C VAL A 127 9.51 2.19 -3.87
N ILE A 128 8.52 3.06 -3.95
CA ILE A 128 7.58 3.14 -5.08
C ILE A 128 7.76 4.49 -5.77
N PHE A 129 7.83 4.50 -7.10
CA PHE A 129 7.69 5.70 -7.92
C PHE A 129 6.32 5.66 -8.61
N LEU A 130 5.42 6.59 -8.24
CA LEU A 130 4.06 6.57 -8.76
C LEU A 130 3.92 7.24 -10.13
N ASP A 131 4.44 8.44 -10.29
CA ASP A 131 4.21 9.26 -11.49
C ASP A 131 5.46 9.89 -12.08
N THR A 132 6.63 9.63 -11.52
CA THR A 132 7.91 10.17 -12.01
C THR A 132 9.09 9.46 -11.36
N ARG A 133 10.29 9.92 -11.63
CA ARG A 133 11.56 9.45 -11.07
C ARG A 133 12.44 10.63 -10.64
N PRO A 134 13.54 10.40 -9.89
CA PRO A 134 14.39 11.48 -9.37
C PRO A 134 15.05 12.29 -10.49
N GLU A 135 15.07 13.59 -10.32
CA GLU A 135 15.68 14.55 -11.26
C GLU A 135 17.11 14.95 -10.86
N LYS A 136 17.37 15.11 -9.54
CA LYS A 136 18.67 15.60 -9.04
C LYS A 136 19.71 14.47 -9.01
N PRO A 137 20.99 14.76 -9.38
CA PRO A 137 22.06 13.75 -9.36
C PRO A 137 22.21 13.03 -8.02
N ALA A 138 22.18 13.75 -6.89
CA ALA A 138 22.30 13.17 -5.56
C ALA A 138 21.14 12.21 -5.22
N GLN A 139 19.92 12.48 -5.69
CA GLN A 139 18.78 11.61 -5.52
C GLN A 139 18.94 10.32 -6.36
N ARG A 140 19.44 10.45 -7.59
CA ARG A 140 19.74 9.34 -8.50
C ARG A 140 20.80 8.41 -7.91
N GLU A 141 21.90 8.98 -7.41
CA GLU A 141 22.96 8.23 -6.73
C GLU A 141 22.44 7.50 -5.49
N ALA A 142 21.68 8.18 -4.64
CA ALA A 142 21.08 7.57 -3.45
C ALA A 142 20.14 6.41 -3.79
N PHE A 143 19.32 6.53 -4.83
CA PHE A 143 18.43 5.47 -5.29
C PHE A 143 19.22 4.29 -5.89
N GLN A 144 20.20 4.56 -6.74
CA GLN A 144 21.07 3.52 -7.32
C GLN A 144 21.76 2.73 -6.21
N HIS A 145 22.38 3.41 -5.25
CA HIS A 145 22.99 2.77 -4.09
C HIS A 145 22.00 1.92 -3.29
N TYR A 146 20.78 2.43 -3.06
CA TYR A 146 19.72 1.67 -2.38
C TYR A 146 19.38 0.36 -3.12
N MET A 147 19.27 0.41 -4.44
CA MET A 147 18.97 -0.76 -5.25
C MET A 147 20.13 -1.76 -5.31
N GLU A 148 21.36 -1.29 -5.42
CA GLU A 148 22.58 -2.12 -5.43
C GLU A 148 22.81 -2.81 -4.08
N ASN A 149 22.25 -2.27 -2.99
CA ASN A 149 22.27 -2.86 -1.65
C ASN A 149 21.01 -3.68 -1.29
N GLY A 150 20.27 -4.15 -2.30
CA GLY A 150 19.15 -5.08 -2.13
C GLY A 150 17.84 -4.44 -1.68
N GLY A 151 17.67 -3.14 -1.89
CA GLY A 151 16.39 -2.44 -1.76
C GLY A 151 15.37 -2.97 -2.75
N GLY A 152 14.07 -2.89 -2.41
CA GLY A 152 12.98 -3.25 -3.31
C GLY A 152 12.43 -2.02 -4.02
N TRP A 153 12.05 -2.16 -5.30
CA TRP A 153 11.44 -1.05 -6.04
C TRP A 153 10.25 -1.49 -6.91
N MET A 154 9.27 -0.60 -6.98
CA MET A 154 8.12 -0.68 -7.87
C MET A 154 7.92 0.67 -8.56
N GLY A 155 7.78 0.69 -9.88
CA GLY A 155 7.53 1.91 -10.63
C GLY A 155 6.38 1.77 -11.60
N PHE A 156 5.66 2.87 -11.81
CA PHE A 156 4.50 2.91 -12.67
C PHE A 156 4.70 3.89 -13.83
N HIS A 157 4.26 3.47 -15.01
CA HIS A 157 4.08 4.28 -16.20
C HIS A 157 5.20 5.30 -16.44
N PHE A 158 4.96 6.58 -16.17
CA PHE A 158 5.91 7.67 -16.41
C PHE A 158 7.19 7.59 -15.57
N ALA A 159 7.22 6.74 -14.52
CA ALA A 159 8.45 6.47 -13.79
C ALA A 159 9.59 5.90 -14.68
N ALA A 160 9.26 5.30 -15.82
CA ALA A 160 10.25 4.81 -16.78
C ALA A 160 10.44 5.71 -18.02
N PHE A 161 9.68 6.79 -18.14
CA PHE A 161 9.73 7.65 -19.32
C PHE A 161 11.11 8.31 -19.50
N ALA A 162 11.67 8.24 -20.68
CA ALA A 162 12.90 8.90 -21.10
C ALA A 162 12.96 9.17 -22.58
N LEU A 163 13.49 10.32 -22.93
CA LEU A 163 13.88 10.69 -24.29
C LEU A 163 15.34 11.17 -24.30
N THR A 164 16.07 10.86 -25.35
CA THR A 164 17.44 11.35 -25.54
C THR A 164 17.59 11.94 -26.96
N PRO A 165 18.00 13.22 -27.10
CA PRO A 165 18.18 14.19 -26.03
C PRO A 165 16.85 14.55 -25.37
N SER A 166 16.84 14.81 -24.07
CA SER A 166 15.65 15.17 -23.32
C SER A 166 15.65 16.66 -22.98
N GLU A 167 14.50 17.30 -23.15
CA GLU A 167 14.19 18.61 -22.57
C GLU A 167 13.84 18.52 -21.05
N PHE A 168 13.65 17.29 -20.57
CA PHE A 168 13.44 17.01 -19.16
C PHE A 168 14.75 16.49 -18.55
N ASN A 169 15.15 16.99 -17.37
CA ASN A 169 16.31 16.49 -16.63
C ASN A 169 16.08 15.08 -16.06
N GLN A 170 15.45 14.21 -16.83
CA GLN A 170 14.98 12.89 -16.37
C GLN A 170 15.80 11.74 -16.95
N ASP A 171 16.58 11.97 -18.00
CA ASP A 171 17.42 10.94 -18.59
C ASP A 171 18.52 10.51 -17.64
N TRP A 172 18.63 9.20 -17.50
CA TRP A 172 19.56 8.59 -16.57
C TRP A 172 19.98 7.21 -17.10
N ASP A 173 21.17 7.15 -17.66
CA ASP A 173 21.67 5.99 -18.42
C ASP A 173 21.58 4.68 -17.64
N TRP A 174 22.11 4.64 -16.42
CA TRP A 174 22.03 3.45 -15.58
C TRP A 174 20.57 2.98 -15.37
N TYR A 175 19.64 3.92 -15.14
CA TYR A 175 18.25 3.62 -14.84
C TYR A 175 17.52 3.03 -16.05
N HIS A 176 17.68 3.64 -17.22
CA HIS A 176 16.96 3.21 -18.43
C HIS A 176 17.61 1.99 -19.11
N ASN A 177 18.94 1.93 -19.15
CA ASN A 177 19.66 0.93 -19.91
C ASN A 177 20.07 -0.30 -19.09
N THR A 178 20.41 -0.13 -17.80
CA THR A 178 20.86 -1.22 -16.92
C THR A 178 19.76 -1.68 -16.00
N PHE A 179 19.14 -0.78 -15.27
CA PHE A 179 18.15 -1.11 -14.26
C PHE A 179 16.79 -1.52 -14.85
N LEU A 180 16.18 -0.68 -15.66
CA LEU A 180 14.95 -1.01 -16.41
C LEU A 180 15.21 -1.91 -17.60
N GLY A 181 16.34 -1.74 -18.28
CA GLY A 181 16.72 -2.50 -19.46
C GLY A 181 15.97 -2.16 -20.74
N ALA A 182 15.03 -1.23 -20.69
CA ALA A 182 14.09 -0.91 -21.77
C ALA A 182 14.60 0.16 -22.75
N GLY A 183 15.62 0.93 -22.36
CA GLY A 183 16.11 2.07 -23.13
C GLY A 183 15.13 3.23 -23.10
N GLN A 184 15.02 3.92 -24.24
CA GLN A 184 14.19 5.11 -24.41
C GLN A 184 12.70 4.78 -24.59
N TYR A 185 11.83 5.70 -24.18
CA TYR A 185 10.47 5.74 -24.68
C TYR A 185 10.48 6.01 -26.19
N VAL A 186 9.68 5.29 -26.93
CA VAL A 186 9.59 5.43 -28.39
C VAL A 186 8.24 5.99 -28.81
N SER A 187 7.17 5.43 -28.27
CA SER A 187 5.81 5.81 -28.62
C SER A 187 4.81 5.31 -27.57
N ASN A 188 3.58 5.80 -27.68
CA ASN A 188 2.43 5.33 -26.90
C ASN A 188 1.20 5.26 -27.82
N ILE A 189 0.12 4.70 -27.30
CA ILE A 189 -1.16 4.66 -28.00
C ILE A 189 -2.02 5.92 -27.79
N TRP A 190 -1.68 6.79 -26.88
CA TRP A 190 -2.38 7.96 -26.37
C TRP A 190 -3.77 7.66 -25.82
N ARG A 191 -4.69 7.11 -26.65
CA ARG A 191 -6.01 6.71 -26.16
C ARG A 191 -5.88 5.46 -25.29
N PRO A 192 -6.25 5.51 -24.00
CA PRO A 192 -6.19 4.36 -23.12
C PRO A 192 -7.06 3.21 -23.65
N SER A 193 -6.51 2.02 -23.67
CA SER A 193 -7.15 0.83 -24.21
C SER A 193 -7.04 -0.35 -23.25
N ILE A 194 -8.10 -1.15 -23.20
CA ILE A 194 -8.09 -2.44 -22.51
C ILE A 194 -7.32 -3.45 -23.33
N ALA A 195 -6.50 -4.26 -22.68
CA ALA A 195 -5.80 -5.38 -23.31
C ALA A 195 -5.99 -6.67 -22.51
N ILE A 196 -5.86 -7.80 -23.17
CA ILE A 196 -5.59 -9.07 -22.49
C ILE A 196 -4.08 -9.20 -22.36
N LEU A 197 -3.63 -9.51 -21.14
CA LEU A 197 -2.22 -9.67 -20.84
C LEU A 197 -1.91 -11.15 -20.65
N ASP A 198 -0.93 -11.64 -21.41
CA ASP A 198 -0.31 -12.94 -21.18
C ASP A 198 0.60 -12.83 -19.95
N VAL A 199 0.44 -13.75 -19.01
CA VAL A 199 1.13 -13.73 -17.70
C VAL A 199 2.13 -14.88 -17.61
N ASP A 200 3.39 -14.58 -17.27
CA ASP A 200 4.34 -15.61 -16.84
C ASP A 200 4.03 -16.03 -15.40
N THR A 201 3.36 -17.15 -15.23
CA THR A 201 2.92 -17.67 -13.94
C THR A 201 4.04 -18.32 -13.11
N ASN A 202 5.27 -18.35 -13.60
CA ASN A 202 6.43 -18.95 -12.88
C ASN A 202 7.12 -18.00 -11.92
N PHE A 203 6.76 -16.72 -11.93
CA PHE A 203 7.34 -15.74 -11.01
C PHE A 203 6.55 -15.68 -9.68
N PRO A 204 7.20 -15.45 -8.53
CA PRO A 204 6.51 -15.47 -7.23
C PRO A 204 5.31 -14.52 -7.12
N ALA A 205 5.37 -13.35 -7.75
CA ALA A 205 4.27 -12.38 -7.71
C ALA A 205 3.11 -12.71 -8.66
N THR A 206 3.33 -13.57 -9.64
CA THR A 206 2.34 -13.92 -10.69
C THR A 206 1.77 -15.33 -10.56
N LYS A 207 2.38 -16.21 -9.76
CA LYS A 207 2.04 -17.64 -9.70
C LYS A 207 0.57 -17.96 -9.41
N ASP A 208 -0.13 -17.07 -8.68
CA ASP A 208 -1.54 -17.26 -8.32
C ASP A 208 -2.50 -16.48 -9.22
N LEU A 209 -1.99 -15.99 -10.37
CA LEU A 209 -2.80 -15.32 -11.39
C LEU A 209 -3.17 -16.30 -12.51
N PRO A 210 -4.27 -16.06 -13.23
CA PRO A 210 -4.54 -16.76 -14.50
C PRO A 210 -3.42 -16.49 -15.51
N ALA A 211 -3.23 -17.41 -16.46
CA ALA A 211 -2.28 -17.23 -17.58
C ALA A 211 -2.63 -16.04 -18.48
N LYS A 212 -3.88 -15.60 -18.44
CA LYS A 212 -4.36 -14.39 -19.13
C LYS A 212 -5.20 -13.58 -18.17
N ILE A 213 -4.94 -12.27 -18.09
CA ILE A 213 -5.72 -11.31 -17.31
C ILE A 213 -6.21 -10.16 -18.17
N LYS A 214 -7.35 -9.58 -17.82
CA LYS A 214 -7.89 -8.41 -18.52
C LYS A 214 -7.45 -7.15 -17.76
N SER A 215 -6.80 -6.23 -18.49
CA SER A 215 -6.39 -4.95 -17.92
C SER A 215 -7.56 -3.98 -17.71
N SER A 216 -7.34 -2.97 -16.87
CA SER A 216 -8.01 -1.68 -16.99
C SER A 216 -7.58 -0.97 -18.29
N PRO A 217 -8.29 0.08 -18.76
CA PRO A 217 -7.79 0.90 -19.86
C PRO A 217 -6.49 1.60 -19.45
N ASN A 218 -5.43 1.46 -20.20
CA ASN A 218 -4.16 2.12 -19.95
C ASN A 218 -3.60 2.72 -21.23
N GLU A 219 -2.87 3.83 -21.14
CA GLU A 219 -2.01 4.35 -22.15
C GLU A 219 -0.74 3.51 -22.18
N TRP A 220 -0.58 2.65 -23.17
CA TRP A 220 0.54 1.73 -23.25
C TRP A 220 1.77 2.38 -23.90
N TYR A 221 2.92 2.35 -23.23
CA TYR A 221 4.21 2.78 -23.76
C TYR A 221 4.92 1.66 -24.51
N ARG A 222 5.62 2.05 -25.57
CA ARG A 222 6.52 1.20 -26.32
C ARG A 222 7.97 1.67 -26.12
N TRP A 223 8.86 0.72 -26.03
CA TRP A 223 10.26 0.93 -25.66
C TRP A 223 11.20 0.67 -26.82
N GLU A 224 12.38 1.31 -26.78
CA GLU A 224 13.44 1.18 -27.79
C GLU A 224 13.99 -0.24 -27.88
N LYS A 225 14.27 -0.87 -26.72
CA LYS A 225 14.92 -2.17 -26.66
C LYS A 225 13.91 -3.32 -26.60
N ASP A 226 14.23 -4.38 -27.34
CA ASP A 226 13.51 -5.65 -27.21
C ASP A 226 13.96 -6.36 -25.94
N LEU A 227 13.14 -6.28 -24.89
CA LEU A 227 13.43 -6.85 -23.57
C LEU A 227 13.65 -8.37 -23.59
N ARG A 228 13.15 -9.10 -24.62
CA ARG A 228 13.40 -10.55 -24.80
C ARG A 228 14.87 -10.86 -25.04
N LYS A 229 15.61 -9.91 -25.60
CA LYS A 229 17.04 -10.05 -25.92
C LYS A 229 17.94 -9.71 -24.73
N ASN A 230 17.39 -9.16 -23.67
CA ASN A 230 18.13 -8.83 -22.47
C ASN A 230 18.08 -10.01 -21.48
N PRO A 231 19.19 -10.73 -21.25
CA PRO A 231 19.21 -11.91 -20.39
C PRO A 231 18.95 -11.60 -18.91
N ASP A 232 19.12 -10.34 -18.52
CA ASP A 232 18.88 -9.88 -17.14
C ASP A 232 17.39 -9.61 -16.88
N ILE A 233 16.57 -9.48 -17.93
CA ILE A 233 15.15 -9.18 -17.80
C ILE A 233 14.31 -10.46 -17.82
N GLN A 234 13.29 -10.50 -16.96
CA GLN A 234 12.19 -11.44 -17.03
C GLN A 234 10.89 -10.67 -17.22
N ILE A 235 10.18 -10.97 -18.29
CA ILE A 235 8.89 -10.36 -18.60
C ILE A 235 7.82 -11.11 -17.83
N LEU A 236 7.03 -10.37 -17.06
CA LEU A 236 5.97 -10.92 -16.21
C LEU A 236 4.61 -10.83 -16.89
N CYS A 237 4.37 -9.74 -17.66
CA CYS A 237 3.17 -9.60 -18.47
C CYS A 237 3.50 -8.96 -19.82
N SER A 238 2.88 -9.45 -20.88
CA SER A 238 2.88 -8.85 -22.21
C SER A 238 1.46 -8.77 -22.77
N ILE A 239 1.20 -7.76 -23.62
CA ILE A 239 -0.10 -7.64 -24.28
C ILE A 239 -0.25 -8.79 -25.30
N ASP A 240 -1.35 -9.52 -25.24
CA ASP A 240 -1.80 -10.41 -26.31
C ASP A 240 -2.19 -9.56 -27.52
N SER A 241 -1.36 -9.62 -28.57
CA SER A 241 -1.54 -8.81 -29.77
C SER A 241 -2.88 -9.02 -30.48
N ALA A 242 -3.51 -10.19 -30.30
CA ALA A 242 -4.83 -10.48 -30.86
C ALA A 242 -5.96 -9.72 -30.13
N SER A 243 -5.72 -9.31 -28.90
CA SER A 243 -6.72 -8.58 -28.07
C SER A 243 -6.63 -7.07 -28.19
N PHE A 244 -5.59 -6.56 -28.83
CA PHE A 244 -5.22 -5.16 -28.78
C PHE A 244 -5.35 -4.52 -30.16
N PRO A 245 -6.21 -3.50 -30.31
CA PRO A 245 -6.33 -2.80 -31.60
C PRO A 245 -5.10 -1.94 -31.83
N LEU A 246 -4.26 -2.33 -32.77
CA LEU A 246 -3.14 -1.53 -33.27
C LEU A 246 -3.65 -0.24 -33.90
N GLY A 247 -2.93 0.88 -33.70
CA GLY A 247 -3.28 2.15 -34.31
C GLY A 247 -4.52 2.82 -33.67
N THR A 248 -4.55 3.01 -32.36
CA THR A 248 -5.64 3.68 -31.64
C THR A 248 -5.41 5.18 -31.49
N GLY A 249 -6.50 5.95 -31.27
CA GLY A 249 -6.45 7.38 -31.05
C GLY A 249 -5.84 8.15 -32.20
N PRO A 250 -5.10 9.24 -31.93
CA PRO A 250 -4.48 10.06 -32.98
C PRO A 250 -3.32 9.38 -33.72
N LYS A 251 -2.87 8.22 -33.26
CA LYS A 251 -1.78 7.43 -33.85
C LYS A 251 -2.28 6.19 -34.58
N LEU A 252 -3.27 6.33 -35.46
CA LEU A 252 -3.91 5.24 -36.19
C LEU A 252 -2.94 4.36 -36.99
N ASN A 253 -1.84 4.94 -37.45
CA ASN A 253 -0.82 4.23 -38.25
C ASN A 253 0.37 3.75 -37.41
N GLU A 254 0.32 3.90 -36.10
CA GLU A 254 1.37 3.42 -35.19
C GLU A 254 1.41 1.89 -35.24
N ILE A 255 2.53 1.35 -35.69
CA ILE A 255 2.76 -0.09 -35.75
C ILE A 255 3.50 -0.53 -34.51
N TRP A 256 2.85 -1.36 -33.72
CA TRP A 256 3.48 -2.05 -32.62
C TRP A 256 4.11 -3.34 -33.13
N HIS A 257 5.43 -3.32 -33.27
CA HIS A 257 6.15 -4.39 -33.96
C HIS A 257 6.01 -5.76 -33.32
N SER A 258 5.96 -6.78 -34.19
CA SER A 258 6.21 -8.19 -33.88
C SER A 258 5.27 -8.88 -32.89
N GLY A 259 4.15 -8.28 -32.52
CA GLY A 259 3.19 -8.91 -31.61
C GLY A 259 3.76 -9.17 -30.21
N TYR A 260 4.72 -8.35 -29.76
CA TYR A 260 5.36 -8.50 -28.50
C TYR A 260 5.44 -7.15 -27.76
N TYR A 261 4.66 -7.04 -26.71
CA TYR A 261 4.48 -5.78 -25.99
C TYR A 261 4.58 -6.01 -24.49
N PRO A 262 5.82 -6.02 -23.92
CA PRO A 262 6.01 -6.17 -22.48
C PRO A 262 5.44 -4.96 -21.75
N VAL A 263 4.65 -5.23 -20.73
CA VAL A 263 4.00 -4.18 -19.91
C VAL A 263 4.31 -4.32 -18.42
N VAL A 264 4.76 -5.50 -17.99
CA VAL A 264 5.28 -5.70 -16.63
C VAL A 264 6.52 -6.57 -16.71
N TRP A 265 7.60 -6.14 -16.07
CA TRP A 265 8.84 -6.91 -16.05
C TRP A 265 9.67 -6.66 -14.79
N THR A 266 10.60 -7.57 -14.54
CA THR A 266 11.59 -7.50 -13.49
C THR A 266 13.00 -7.64 -14.05
N ASN A 267 14.01 -7.14 -13.34
CA ASN A 267 15.41 -7.35 -13.61
C ASN A 267 15.99 -8.33 -12.57
N LYS A 268 16.59 -9.42 -13.04
CA LYS A 268 17.12 -10.50 -12.18
C LYS A 268 18.25 -10.06 -11.26
N LYS A 269 18.91 -8.93 -11.57
CA LYS A 269 20.00 -8.34 -10.76
C LYS A 269 19.49 -7.47 -9.61
N TYR A 270 18.21 -7.04 -9.68
CA TYR A 270 17.62 -6.10 -8.72
C TYR A 270 16.26 -6.60 -8.26
N ARG A 271 15.89 -6.26 -7.04
CA ARG A 271 14.53 -6.51 -6.53
C ARG A 271 13.58 -5.42 -7.03
N MET A 272 13.19 -5.51 -8.27
CA MET A 272 12.38 -4.47 -8.89
C MET A 272 11.26 -5.05 -9.75
N VAL A 273 10.16 -4.32 -9.89
CA VAL A 273 9.16 -4.56 -10.93
C VAL A 273 8.68 -3.21 -11.49
N TYR A 274 8.67 -3.09 -12.79
CA TYR A 274 8.05 -1.98 -13.49
C TYR A 274 6.68 -2.38 -14.05
N PHE A 275 5.72 -1.46 -13.95
CA PHE A 275 4.37 -1.55 -14.49
C PHE A 275 4.14 -0.44 -15.52
N ASN A 276 3.78 -0.80 -16.73
CA ASN A 276 3.36 0.14 -17.77
C ASN A 276 1.88 0.56 -17.60
N MET A 277 1.39 0.54 -16.38
CA MET A 277 0.03 0.91 -15.93
C MET A 277 0.13 2.17 -15.08
N GLY A 278 -0.98 2.92 -14.94
CA GLY A 278 -1.00 4.14 -14.13
C GLY A 278 -1.34 5.41 -14.90
N HIS A 279 -1.84 5.24 -16.14
CA HIS A 279 -2.38 6.34 -16.95
C HIS A 279 -3.64 5.85 -17.66
N ASN A 280 -4.80 6.02 -17.02
CA ASN A 280 -6.06 5.50 -17.57
C ASN A 280 -6.79 6.54 -18.43
N ASP A 281 -6.84 7.80 -18.02
CA ASP A 281 -7.58 8.89 -18.66
C ASP A 281 -8.98 8.46 -19.14
N MET A 282 -9.84 8.10 -18.20
CA MET A 282 -11.17 7.55 -18.48
C MET A 282 -12.10 8.50 -19.22
N ASP A 283 -11.74 9.76 -19.32
CA ASP A 283 -12.45 10.78 -20.10
C ASP A 283 -11.60 11.37 -21.23
N TYR A 284 -10.81 10.54 -21.90
CA TYR A 284 -9.95 10.93 -23.01
C TYR A 284 -10.65 11.78 -24.07
N GLU A 285 -11.93 11.53 -24.32
CA GLU A 285 -12.76 12.31 -25.27
C GLU A 285 -13.30 13.62 -24.69
N HIS A 286 -12.99 13.95 -23.44
CA HIS A 286 -13.47 15.14 -22.75
C HIS A 286 -14.99 15.33 -22.80
N LYS A 287 -15.74 14.23 -22.67
CA LYS A 287 -17.21 14.21 -22.70
C LYS A 287 -17.85 14.60 -21.38
N TYR A 288 -17.11 14.52 -20.30
CA TYR A 288 -17.58 14.75 -18.96
C TYR A 288 -16.70 15.82 -18.31
N ASP A 289 -17.26 16.53 -17.33
CA ASP A 289 -16.48 17.45 -16.50
C ASP A 289 -15.74 16.68 -15.41
N ASN A 290 -14.85 15.78 -15.85
CA ASN A 290 -14.05 14.98 -14.95
C ASN A 290 -12.93 15.80 -14.33
N THR A 291 -12.76 15.61 -13.03
CA THR A 291 -11.64 16.17 -12.30
C THR A 291 -10.42 15.25 -12.41
N ASP A 292 -9.25 15.78 -12.09
CA ASP A 292 -8.02 15.03 -11.95
C ASP A 292 -8.07 13.89 -10.89
N ARG A 293 -9.22 13.70 -10.22
CA ARG A 293 -9.45 12.64 -9.23
C ARG A 293 -10.26 11.46 -9.76
N THR A 294 -10.84 11.58 -10.93
CA THR A 294 -11.81 10.61 -11.47
C THR A 294 -11.39 9.98 -12.79
N LEU A 295 -10.17 10.27 -13.25
CA LEU A 295 -9.65 9.72 -14.50
C LEU A 295 -8.98 8.36 -14.35
N SER A 296 -8.54 7.98 -13.14
CA SER A 296 -7.81 6.73 -12.91
C SER A 296 -8.69 5.63 -12.35
N TYR A 297 -8.51 4.44 -12.93
CA TYR A 297 -9.16 3.18 -12.54
C TYR A 297 -8.19 2.00 -12.66
N THR A 298 -6.92 2.22 -12.36
CA THR A 298 -5.86 1.20 -12.48
C THR A 298 -6.17 -0.03 -11.62
N PHE A 299 -6.68 0.18 -10.40
CA PHE A 299 -7.01 -0.91 -9.49
C PHE A 299 -8.44 -1.45 -9.63
N SER A 300 -9.17 -1.07 -10.68
CA SER A 300 -10.51 -1.58 -10.98
C SER A 300 -10.49 -3.00 -11.57
N SER A 301 -9.39 -3.41 -12.23
CA SER A 301 -9.15 -4.80 -12.61
C SER A 301 -8.68 -5.58 -11.38
N PRO A 302 -9.46 -6.59 -10.90
CA PRO A 302 -9.06 -7.37 -9.73
C PRO A 302 -7.72 -8.11 -9.92
N ASP A 303 -7.43 -8.56 -11.13
CA ASP A 303 -6.21 -9.30 -11.44
C ASP A 303 -4.99 -8.36 -11.50
N GLU A 304 -5.12 -7.15 -12.06
CA GLU A 304 -4.07 -6.13 -12.00
C GLU A 304 -3.81 -5.70 -10.54
N ALA A 305 -4.86 -5.43 -9.78
CA ALA A 305 -4.74 -5.10 -8.36
C ALA A 305 -4.06 -6.22 -7.56
N LYS A 306 -4.39 -7.49 -7.87
CA LYS A 306 -3.73 -8.66 -7.26
C LYS A 306 -2.27 -8.76 -7.66
N LEU A 307 -1.94 -8.51 -8.93
CA LEU A 307 -0.56 -8.52 -9.43
C LEU A 307 0.31 -7.47 -8.72
N VAL A 308 -0.20 -6.24 -8.60
CA VAL A 308 0.50 -5.15 -7.87
C VAL A 308 0.69 -5.51 -6.40
N LEU A 309 -0.34 -6.02 -5.74
CA LEU A 309 -0.27 -6.43 -4.34
C LEU A 309 0.75 -7.57 -4.13
N ASN A 310 0.67 -8.63 -4.93
CA ASN A 310 1.59 -9.76 -4.83
C ASN A 310 3.04 -9.32 -5.04
N THR A 311 3.27 -8.43 -6.01
CA THR A 311 4.58 -7.83 -6.27
C THR A 311 5.09 -7.08 -5.03
N LEU A 312 4.25 -6.24 -4.43
CA LEU A 312 4.64 -5.48 -3.24
C LEU A 312 4.98 -6.40 -2.06
N LEU A 313 4.19 -7.43 -1.83
CA LEU A 313 4.43 -8.41 -0.78
C LEU A 313 5.73 -9.23 -1.05
N TRP A 314 6.00 -9.59 -2.31
CA TRP A 314 7.25 -10.22 -2.70
C TRP A 314 8.44 -9.30 -2.47
N LEU A 315 8.38 -8.05 -2.91
CA LEU A 315 9.44 -7.06 -2.66
C LEU A 315 9.69 -6.84 -1.16
N GLY A 316 8.64 -6.82 -0.36
CA GLY A 316 8.72 -6.61 1.08
C GLY A 316 9.23 -7.84 1.86
N SER A 317 9.06 -9.07 1.34
CA SER A 317 9.43 -10.31 2.06
C SER A 317 10.93 -10.49 2.23
N GLY A 318 11.77 -9.88 1.40
CA GLY A 318 13.21 -10.00 1.45
C GLY A 318 13.78 -11.38 1.04
N LYS A 319 12.93 -12.26 0.46
CA LYS A 319 13.30 -13.61 0.01
C LYS A 319 13.62 -13.62 -1.47
#